data_418ac9dd3b326c006d219c421405c060
#
_entry.id   418ac9dd3b326c006d219c421405c060
#
_cell.length_a   1.000
_cell.length_b   1.000
_cell.length_c   1.000
_cell.angle_alpha   90.00
_cell.angle_beta   90.00
_cell.angle_gamma   90.00
#
_symmetry.space_group_name_H-M   'P 1'
#
loop_
_entity.id
_entity.type
_entity.pdbx_description
1 polymer ?
#
loop_
_entity_poly.entity_id
_entity_poly.type
_entity_poly.pdbx_seq_one_letter_code
_entity_poly.pdbx_strand_id
1 'polypeptide(L)'
;MLYGGTRGIVSNDYPRYAGPSSIWSPTKGFLVQSTNPSSYDRNFPTTGADGLYFDLEIPAGIDASQLNWTVNTSGSIRATVRWTSPLTGTFIDSRGYTFQADEWIRDKSKNVTRVTLNGPRASSSQISSSNPGSLTRPSLPQTFELVGRDSNGNEVRYGFKLRQWFVNRDNQYKSYSDQLVWCRSLGYRMPQVRDLTNAVCSGLNVGSWCQGAVGATPSSSNNVYKRHIGAGFFTEWGHMHYYADAGFVDRYYWTSDATYSNQFAVYSRNGAVGNHRTTPDYAVCTAP
;
A
#
# COMPACT_ATOMS: atom_id res chain seq x y z
N MET A 1 -21.61 -5.00 10.26
CA MET A 1 -20.92 -5.04 8.95
C MET A 1 -19.75 -4.07 9.05
N LEU A 2 -18.54 -4.55 8.88
CA LEU A 2 -17.33 -3.72 9.01
C LEU A 2 -17.00 -3.09 7.68
N TYR A 3 -16.61 -1.83 7.70
CA TYR A 3 -16.03 -1.13 6.58
C TYR A 3 -14.53 -0.96 6.85
N GLY A 4 -13.70 -1.59 6.04
CA GLY A 4 -12.26 -1.40 6.09
C GLY A 4 -11.83 -0.46 4.98
N GLY A 5 -10.85 0.36 5.25
CA GLY A 5 -10.24 1.13 4.19
C GLY A 5 -9.47 2.33 4.68
N THR A 6 -8.42 2.63 3.98
CA THR A 6 -7.73 3.89 4.17
C THR A 6 -8.51 4.98 3.45
N ARG A 7 -8.74 6.08 4.10
CA ARG A 7 -9.18 7.32 3.44
C ARG A 7 -8.06 7.94 2.61
N GLY A 8 -7.05 7.21 2.22
CA GLY A 8 -5.74 7.60 1.70
C GLY A 8 -5.71 8.49 0.47
N ILE A 9 -6.71 9.34 0.29
CA ILE A 9 -6.70 10.44 -0.67
C ILE A 9 -6.96 11.71 0.10
N VAL A 10 -6.01 12.63 0.04
CA VAL A 10 -6.19 13.99 0.54
C VAL A 10 -7.32 14.65 -0.23
N SER A 11 -8.09 15.48 0.43
CA SER A 11 -9.31 16.10 -0.11
C SER A 11 -9.14 16.77 -1.48
N ASN A 12 -7.94 17.25 -1.80
CA ASN A 12 -7.62 17.93 -3.07
C ASN A 12 -7.44 16.97 -4.26
N ASP A 13 -7.28 15.68 -4.02
CA ASP A 13 -7.06 14.68 -5.08
C ASP A 13 -8.35 13.95 -5.49
N TYR A 14 -9.40 14.08 -4.70
CA TYR A 14 -10.74 13.64 -5.06
C TYR A 14 -11.41 14.70 -6.00
N PRO A 15 -12.05 14.31 -7.10
CA PRO A 15 -12.44 12.95 -7.49
C PRO A 15 -11.45 12.25 -8.46
N ARG A 16 -10.29 12.83 -8.76
CA ARG A 16 -9.35 12.35 -9.79
C ARG A 16 -8.97 10.87 -9.62
N TYR A 17 -8.76 10.45 -8.39
CA TYR A 17 -8.30 9.10 -8.05
C TYR A 17 -9.39 8.19 -7.51
N ALA A 18 -10.62 8.66 -7.46
CA ALA A 18 -11.76 7.90 -6.97
C ALA A 18 -11.96 6.62 -7.78
N GLY A 19 -12.14 5.51 -7.08
CA GLY A 19 -12.58 4.24 -7.66
C GLY A 19 -14.09 4.17 -7.85
N PRO A 20 -14.60 3.03 -8.32
CA PRO A 20 -16.03 2.76 -8.37
C PRO A 20 -16.68 2.91 -6.98
N SER A 21 -17.83 3.57 -6.89
CA SER A 21 -18.52 3.84 -5.62
C SER A 21 -18.95 2.60 -4.84
N SER A 22 -19.07 1.45 -5.51
CA SER A 22 -19.32 0.15 -4.89
C SER A 22 -18.08 -0.47 -4.22
N ILE A 23 -16.89 0.05 -4.51
CA ILE A 23 -15.61 -0.48 -4.01
C ILE A 23 -14.93 0.51 -3.09
N TRP A 24 -15.01 1.80 -3.39
CA TRP A 24 -14.29 2.84 -2.66
C TRP A 24 -15.14 4.08 -2.42
N SER A 25 -14.99 4.66 -1.24
CA SER A 25 -15.66 5.89 -0.82
C SER A 25 -14.63 6.94 -0.38
N PRO A 26 -14.77 8.21 -0.76
CA PRO A 26 -13.85 9.27 -0.34
C PRO A 26 -13.86 9.54 1.18
N THR A 27 -14.93 9.14 1.86
CA THR A 27 -15.09 9.35 3.31
C THR A 27 -14.78 8.10 4.14
N LYS A 28 -14.90 6.90 3.53
CA LYS A 28 -14.74 5.61 4.24
C LYS A 28 -13.54 4.80 3.78
N GLY A 29 -12.99 5.10 2.59
CA GLY A 29 -11.98 4.26 1.95
C GLY A 29 -12.59 3.04 1.25
N PHE A 30 -11.93 1.88 1.29
CA PHE A 30 -12.43 0.66 0.67
C PHE A 30 -13.60 0.07 1.44
N LEU A 31 -14.65 -0.28 0.71
CA LEU A 31 -15.84 -0.92 1.24
C LEU A 31 -15.63 -2.44 1.29
N VAL A 32 -16.20 -3.07 2.30
CA VAL A 32 -16.19 -4.55 2.43
C VAL A 32 -16.91 -5.18 1.24
N GLN A 33 -16.19 -6.02 0.49
CA GLN A 33 -16.71 -6.71 -0.69
C GLN A 33 -17.21 -8.11 -0.36
N SER A 34 -16.71 -8.73 0.70
CA SER A 34 -17.13 -10.06 1.14
C SER A 34 -16.95 -10.25 2.64
N THR A 35 -17.92 -10.92 3.26
CA THR A 35 -17.85 -11.44 4.62
C THR A 35 -17.60 -12.95 4.65
N ASN A 36 -17.57 -13.60 3.49
CA ASN A 36 -17.30 -15.03 3.36
C ASN A 36 -15.78 -15.29 3.38
N PRO A 37 -15.28 -16.14 4.30
CA PRO A 37 -13.85 -16.48 4.38
C PRO A 37 -13.23 -17.01 3.08
N SER A 38 -14.01 -17.73 2.25
CA SER A 38 -13.54 -18.21 0.95
C SER A 38 -13.30 -17.10 -0.09
N SER A 39 -13.78 -15.87 0.18
CA SER A 39 -13.73 -14.72 -0.71
C SER A 39 -13.09 -13.48 -0.07
N TYR A 40 -12.27 -13.66 0.97
CA TYR A 40 -11.52 -12.57 1.60
C TYR A 40 -10.48 -11.93 0.66
N ASP A 41 -10.13 -12.59 -0.43
CA ASP A 41 -9.29 -12.05 -1.51
C ASP A 41 -9.97 -10.90 -2.30
N ARG A 42 -11.25 -10.66 -2.08
CA ARG A 42 -11.99 -9.52 -2.63
C ARG A 42 -11.92 -8.27 -1.75
N ASN A 43 -11.44 -8.40 -0.52
CA ASN A 43 -11.30 -7.28 0.42
C ASN A 43 -9.92 -6.65 0.36
N PHE A 44 -9.86 -5.36 0.69
CA PHE A 44 -8.62 -4.63 0.93
C PHE A 44 -7.97 -5.09 2.26
N PRO A 45 -6.64 -5.18 2.37
CA PRO A 45 -5.66 -5.10 1.29
C PRO A 45 -5.35 -6.48 0.68
N THR A 46 -4.95 -6.49 -0.60
CA THR A 46 -4.37 -7.68 -1.23
C THR A 46 -2.85 -7.60 -1.34
N THR A 47 -2.29 -6.43 -1.07
CA THR A 47 -0.85 -6.12 -1.06
C THR A 47 -0.46 -5.53 0.28
N GLY A 48 0.81 -5.65 0.68
CA GLY A 48 1.28 -5.08 1.94
C GLY A 48 2.78 -4.83 1.97
N ALA A 49 3.20 -4.02 2.95
CA ALA A 49 4.58 -3.78 3.34
C ALA A 49 4.64 -3.53 4.84
N ASP A 50 5.82 -3.72 5.44
CA ASP A 50 6.01 -3.44 6.86
C ASP A 50 5.74 -1.97 7.21
N GLY A 51 5.01 -1.74 8.28
CA GLY A 51 4.65 -0.40 8.75
C GLY A 51 3.42 0.22 8.06
N LEU A 52 2.80 -0.44 7.08
CA LEU A 52 1.54 0.02 6.52
C LEU A 52 0.38 -0.25 7.47
N TYR A 53 -0.59 0.66 7.51
CA TYR A 53 -1.74 0.55 8.39
C TYR A 53 -3.01 1.09 7.75
N PHE A 54 -4.15 0.63 8.25
CA PHE A 54 -5.48 1.12 7.88
C PHE A 54 -6.41 1.05 9.08
N ASP A 55 -7.51 1.81 9.03
CA ASP A 55 -8.44 1.91 10.13
C ASP A 55 -9.78 1.24 9.77
N LEU A 56 -10.29 0.42 10.68
CA LEU A 56 -11.60 -0.24 10.53
C LEU A 56 -12.71 0.70 10.98
N GLU A 57 -13.79 0.79 10.21
CA GLU A 57 -15.02 1.40 10.66
C GLU A 57 -15.83 0.37 11.45
N ILE A 58 -16.03 0.63 12.73
CA ILE A 58 -16.83 -0.23 13.61
C ILE A 58 -18.30 0.11 13.44
N PRO A 59 -19.20 -0.89 13.36
CA PRO A 59 -20.62 -0.69 13.22
C PRO A 59 -21.20 0.18 14.34
N ALA A 60 -22.17 1.03 13.99
CA ALA A 60 -22.88 1.84 14.97
C ALA A 60 -23.52 0.96 16.06
N GLY A 61 -23.44 1.43 17.31
CA GLY A 61 -23.96 0.71 18.49
C GLY A 61 -22.96 -0.24 19.15
N ILE A 62 -21.76 -0.44 18.57
CA ILE A 62 -20.68 -1.19 19.19
C ILE A 62 -19.61 -0.21 19.68
N ASP A 63 -19.23 -0.33 20.96
CA ASP A 63 -18.13 0.45 21.52
C ASP A 63 -16.79 -0.18 21.12
N ALA A 64 -16.10 0.46 20.18
CA ALA A 64 -14.83 -0.02 19.66
C ALA A 64 -13.73 -0.14 20.74
N SER A 65 -13.82 0.66 21.82
CA SER A 65 -12.86 0.63 22.94
C SER A 65 -12.95 -0.65 23.77
N GLN A 66 -14.09 -1.32 23.73
CA GLN A 66 -14.36 -2.54 24.47
C GLN A 66 -14.03 -3.82 23.67
N LEU A 67 -13.68 -3.71 22.41
CA LEU A 67 -13.39 -4.85 21.56
C LEU A 67 -11.98 -5.40 21.85
N ASN A 68 -11.94 -6.68 22.25
CA ASN A 68 -10.72 -7.46 22.33
C ASN A 68 -10.49 -8.17 21.01
N TRP A 69 -9.35 -7.90 20.38
CA TRP A 69 -9.06 -8.38 19.03
C TRP A 69 -8.19 -9.62 19.02
N THR A 70 -8.62 -10.62 18.25
CA THR A 70 -7.84 -11.81 17.88
C THR A 70 -7.55 -11.74 16.38
N VAL A 71 -6.31 -12.03 15.99
CA VAL A 71 -5.89 -12.11 14.60
C VAL A 71 -5.61 -13.57 14.26
N ASN A 72 -6.46 -14.17 13.45
CA ASN A 72 -6.30 -15.53 12.94
C ASN A 72 -5.54 -15.48 11.61
N THR A 73 -4.33 -15.98 11.59
CA THR A 73 -3.48 -16.06 10.41
C THR A 73 -2.41 -17.13 10.60
N SER A 74 -1.88 -17.62 9.48
CA SER A 74 -0.71 -18.52 9.45
C SER A 74 0.32 -17.95 8.48
N GLY A 75 1.59 -17.88 8.89
CA GLY A 75 2.67 -17.33 8.07
C GLY A 75 3.54 -16.33 8.83
N SER A 76 4.45 -15.66 8.13
CA SER A 76 5.45 -14.76 8.71
C SER A 76 4.97 -13.31 8.84
N ILE A 77 3.96 -12.91 8.06
CA ILE A 77 3.38 -11.58 8.18
C ILE A 77 2.43 -11.57 9.39
N ARG A 78 2.44 -10.48 10.12
CA ARG A 78 1.58 -10.24 11.29
C ARG A 78 0.69 -9.02 11.03
N ALA A 79 -0.46 -9.01 11.67
CA ALA A 79 -1.30 -7.83 11.79
C ALA A 79 -1.58 -7.59 13.28
N THR A 80 -1.58 -6.34 13.70
CA THR A 80 -2.01 -5.94 15.04
C THR A 80 -3.22 -5.04 14.92
N VAL A 81 -4.19 -5.19 15.83
CA VAL A 81 -5.37 -4.32 15.86
C VAL A 81 -5.38 -3.58 17.19
N ARG A 82 -5.50 -2.25 17.13
CA ARG A 82 -5.48 -1.41 18.33
C ARG A 82 -6.51 -0.30 18.25
N TRP A 83 -7.23 -0.07 19.35
CA TRP A 83 -7.97 1.16 19.57
C TRP A 83 -7.00 2.25 20.03
N THR A 84 -6.79 3.27 19.20
CA THR A 84 -5.75 4.27 19.43
C THR A 84 -6.14 5.63 18.87
N SER A 85 -5.51 6.68 19.38
CA SER A 85 -5.61 8.00 18.77
C SER A 85 -4.91 8.02 17.41
N PRO A 86 -5.45 8.75 16.43
CA PRO A 86 -4.72 9.09 15.21
C PRO A 86 -3.39 9.77 15.52
N LEU A 87 -2.41 9.59 14.66
CA LEU A 87 -1.16 10.33 14.74
C LEU A 87 -1.40 11.83 14.51
N THR A 88 -0.83 12.65 15.36
CA THR A 88 -0.90 14.12 15.29
C THR A 88 0.45 14.73 15.00
N GLY A 89 0.47 15.99 14.56
CA GLY A 89 1.70 16.70 14.23
C GLY A 89 2.25 16.32 12.87
N THR A 90 3.55 16.58 12.71
CA THR A 90 4.28 16.35 11.46
C THR A 90 5.37 15.31 11.67
N PHE A 91 5.74 14.63 10.59
CA PHE A 91 6.96 13.84 10.52
C PHE A 91 7.79 14.28 9.32
N ILE A 92 9.08 13.95 9.36
CA ILE A 92 10.01 14.25 8.29
C ILE A 92 10.34 12.95 7.58
N ASP A 93 10.15 12.91 6.26
CA ASP A 93 10.56 11.75 5.47
C ASP A 93 12.08 11.65 5.41
N SER A 94 12.57 10.53 4.94
CA SER A 94 14.01 10.26 4.84
C SER A 94 14.78 11.22 3.91
N ARG A 95 14.10 12.09 3.17
CA ARG A 95 14.67 13.16 2.33
C ARG A 95 14.60 14.55 2.96
N GLY A 96 14.05 14.67 4.18
CA GLY A 96 13.91 15.94 4.87
C GLY A 96 12.65 16.74 4.57
N TYR A 97 11.65 16.15 3.86
CA TYR A 97 10.36 16.81 3.64
C TYR A 97 9.40 16.55 4.81
N THR A 98 8.70 17.59 5.20
CA THR A 98 7.73 17.55 6.31
C THR A 98 6.34 17.22 5.79
N PHE A 99 5.69 16.22 6.37
CA PHE A 99 4.34 15.78 6.09
C PHE A 99 3.48 15.77 7.35
N GLN A 100 2.18 15.96 7.20
CA GLN A 100 1.21 15.79 8.28
C GLN A 100 0.97 14.29 8.51
N ALA A 101 1.12 13.84 9.75
CA ALA A 101 0.76 12.48 10.12
C ALA A 101 -0.76 12.29 10.01
N ASP A 102 -1.18 11.11 9.53
CA ASP A 102 -2.60 10.77 9.32
C ASP A 102 -3.41 11.85 8.59
N GLU A 103 -2.83 12.44 7.53
CA GLU A 103 -3.42 13.56 6.76
C GLU A 103 -4.86 13.28 6.31
N TRP A 104 -5.19 12.01 6.01
CA TRP A 104 -6.53 11.60 5.58
C TRP A 104 -7.58 11.58 6.71
N ILE A 105 -7.19 11.71 7.99
CA ILE A 105 -8.11 11.73 9.13
C ILE A 105 -8.42 13.17 9.49
N ARG A 106 -9.63 13.60 9.18
CA ARG A 106 -10.07 14.99 9.44
C ARG A 106 -10.29 15.28 10.92
N ASP A 107 -10.96 14.36 11.63
CA ASP A 107 -11.25 14.49 13.06
C ASP A 107 -10.30 13.61 13.87
N LYS A 108 -9.19 14.18 14.29
CA LYS A 108 -8.16 13.51 15.10
C LYS A 108 -8.48 13.47 16.60
N SER A 109 -9.60 14.05 17.03
CA SER A 109 -10.05 13.96 18.42
C SER A 109 -10.66 12.60 18.77
N LYS A 110 -11.03 11.83 17.75
CA LYS A 110 -11.63 10.50 17.90
C LYS A 110 -10.61 9.40 17.64
N ASN A 111 -10.62 8.42 18.53
CA ASN A 111 -9.83 7.21 18.35
C ASN A 111 -10.29 6.40 17.12
N VAL A 112 -9.39 5.60 16.61
CA VAL A 112 -9.59 4.70 15.46
C VAL A 112 -9.25 3.27 15.83
N THR A 113 -9.86 2.30 15.17
CA THR A 113 -9.47 0.89 15.25
C THR A 113 -8.44 0.62 14.17
N ARG A 114 -7.16 0.72 14.53
CA ARG A 114 -6.03 0.65 13.59
C ARG A 114 -5.50 -0.75 13.43
N VAL A 115 -5.39 -1.19 12.19
CA VAL A 115 -4.71 -2.43 11.79
C VAL A 115 -3.36 -2.07 11.19
N THR A 116 -2.28 -2.59 11.79
CA THR A 116 -0.90 -2.37 11.29
C THR A 116 -0.33 -3.69 10.82
N LEU A 117 0.27 -3.68 9.62
CA LEU A 117 0.96 -4.82 9.03
C LEU A 117 2.44 -4.80 9.43
N ASN A 118 2.95 -5.96 9.86
CA ASN A 118 4.35 -6.17 10.19
C ASN A 118 4.84 -7.46 9.52
N GLY A 119 6.00 -7.37 8.88
CA GLY A 119 6.56 -8.51 8.15
C GLY A 119 8.01 -8.26 7.71
N PRO A 120 8.52 -9.04 6.78
CA PRO A 120 9.87 -8.89 6.29
C PRO A 120 10.15 -7.45 5.82
N ARG A 121 11.19 -6.84 6.41
CA ARG A 121 11.69 -5.49 6.11
C ARG A 121 13.21 -5.54 6.04
N ALA A 122 13.79 -4.81 5.10
CA ALA A 122 15.22 -4.65 5.02
C ALA A 122 15.73 -3.84 6.23
N SER A 123 16.79 -4.33 6.88
CA SER A 123 17.48 -3.59 7.94
C SER A 123 18.20 -2.37 7.38
N SER A 124 18.59 -1.43 8.25
CA SER A 124 19.35 -0.25 7.83
C SER A 124 20.68 -0.62 7.14
N SER A 125 21.33 -1.70 7.58
CA SER A 125 22.54 -2.23 6.93
C SER A 125 22.25 -2.82 5.55
N GLN A 126 21.12 -3.51 5.37
CA GLN A 126 20.69 -4.01 4.07
C GLN A 126 20.30 -2.87 3.12
N ILE A 127 19.60 -1.85 3.60
CA ILE A 127 19.19 -0.67 2.82
C ILE A 127 20.42 0.05 2.25
N SER A 128 21.46 0.27 3.06
CA SER A 128 22.67 0.97 2.65
C SER A 128 23.62 0.14 1.79
N SER A 129 23.53 -1.19 1.84
CA SER A 129 24.39 -2.11 1.09
C SER A 129 24.04 -2.15 -0.39
N SER A 130 25.05 -2.32 -1.25
CA SER A 130 24.84 -2.68 -2.67
C SER A 130 24.53 -4.17 -2.86
N ASN A 131 24.94 -5.01 -1.89
CA ASN A 131 24.69 -6.46 -1.87
C ASN A 131 24.22 -6.86 -0.46
N PRO A 132 22.92 -6.69 -0.14
CA PRO A 132 22.40 -6.77 1.22
C PRO A 132 22.33 -8.19 1.82
N GLY A 133 22.54 -9.23 0.99
CA GLY A 133 22.23 -10.60 1.37
C GLY A 133 20.72 -10.89 1.39
N SER A 134 20.37 -12.14 1.62
CA SER A 134 18.96 -12.58 1.54
C SER A 134 18.11 -12.05 2.68
N LEU A 135 16.85 -11.79 2.38
CA LEU A 135 15.77 -11.54 3.32
C LEU A 135 14.72 -12.63 3.19
N THR A 136 14.23 -13.14 4.32
CA THR A 136 13.18 -14.17 4.30
C THR A 136 11.96 -13.70 3.54
N ARG A 137 11.51 -14.49 2.57
CA ARG A 137 10.28 -14.22 1.83
C ARG A 137 9.09 -14.78 2.59
N PRO A 138 7.97 -14.03 2.68
CA PRO A 138 6.75 -14.57 3.25
C PRO A 138 6.15 -15.63 2.33
N SER A 139 5.49 -16.62 2.92
CA SER A 139 4.68 -17.57 2.17
C SER A 139 3.34 -16.93 1.82
N LEU A 140 3.08 -16.71 0.56
CA LEU A 140 1.87 -16.05 0.05
C LEU A 140 1.12 -17.00 -0.92
N PRO A 141 -0.20 -16.88 -1.03
CA PRO A 141 -1.06 -15.91 -0.34
C PRO A 141 -1.25 -16.23 1.14
N GLN A 142 -1.38 -15.18 1.98
CA GLN A 142 -1.65 -15.30 3.41
C GLN A 142 -3.01 -14.68 3.76
N THR A 143 -3.87 -15.44 4.41
CA THR A 143 -5.20 -14.99 4.84
C THR A 143 -5.15 -14.47 6.27
N PHE A 144 -5.89 -13.41 6.52
CA PHE A 144 -6.08 -12.78 7.82
C PHE A 144 -7.56 -12.70 8.14
N GLU A 145 -7.92 -13.09 9.36
CA GLU A 145 -9.24 -12.85 9.91
C GLU A 145 -9.09 -12.15 11.26
N LEU A 146 -9.58 -10.92 11.32
CA LEU A 146 -9.59 -10.08 12.51
C LEU A 146 -10.94 -10.25 13.20
N VAL A 147 -10.95 -10.67 14.47
CA VAL A 147 -12.18 -10.91 15.24
C VAL A 147 -12.11 -10.11 16.54
N GLY A 148 -12.95 -9.10 16.63
CA GLY A 148 -13.14 -8.28 17.84
C GLY A 148 -14.37 -8.73 18.61
N ARG A 149 -14.24 -8.95 19.93
CA ARG A 149 -15.35 -9.32 20.81
C ARG A 149 -15.38 -8.42 22.03
N ASP A 150 -16.58 -8.04 22.46
CA ASP A 150 -16.79 -7.35 23.73
C ASP A 150 -17.40 -8.29 24.79
N SER A 151 -17.54 -7.80 26.02
CA SER A 151 -18.15 -8.52 27.13
C SER A 151 -19.67 -8.72 27.00
N ASN A 152 -20.32 -7.99 26.10
CA ASN A 152 -21.77 -8.06 25.84
C ASN A 152 -22.11 -9.13 24.78
N GLY A 153 -21.11 -9.82 24.23
CA GLY A 153 -21.32 -10.84 23.20
C GLY A 153 -21.37 -10.28 21.77
N ASN A 154 -21.10 -8.99 21.59
CA ASN A 154 -20.97 -8.43 20.24
C ASN A 154 -19.69 -8.97 19.58
N GLU A 155 -19.80 -9.33 18.30
CA GLU A 155 -18.67 -9.77 17.49
C GLU A 155 -18.56 -8.92 16.24
N VAL A 156 -17.35 -8.45 15.98
CA VAL A 156 -16.98 -7.70 14.79
C VAL A 156 -15.89 -8.46 14.05
N ARG A 157 -16.08 -8.70 12.75
CA ARG A 157 -15.18 -9.53 11.96
C ARG A 157 -14.78 -8.83 10.66
N TYR A 158 -13.48 -8.87 10.34
CA TYR A 158 -12.95 -8.41 9.07
C TYR A 158 -11.90 -9.37 8.54
N GLY A 159 -12.01 -9.78 7.28
CA GLY A 159 -11.04 -10.68 6.67
C GLY A 159 -10.49 -10.13 5.36
N PHE A 160 -9.21 -10.42 5.10
CA PHE A 160 -8.51 -10.08 3.86
C PHE A 160 -7.45 -11.13 3.53
N LYS A 161 -6.93 -11.08 2.30
CA LYS A 161 -5.90 -12.01 1.83
C LYS A 161 -4.80 -11.28 1.10
N LEU A 162 -3.60 -11.26 1.68
CA LEU A 162 -2.40 -10.71 1.03
C LEU A 162 -1.89 -11.70 -0.03
N ARG A 163 -1.68 -11.18 -1.24
CA ARG A 163 -1.14 -11.91 -2.38
C ARG A 163 0.29 -11.51 -2.72
N GLN A 164 0.68 -10.28 -2.36
CA GLN A 164 2.02 -9.75 -2.57
C GLN A 164 2.50 -8.99 -1.34
N TRP A 165 3.80 -9.10 -1.10
CA TRP A 165 4.50 -8.36 -0.06
C TRP A 165 5.62 -7.54 -0.67
N PHE A 166 5.74 -6.29 -0.21
CA PHE A 166 6.70 -5.34 -0.72
C PHE A 166 7.74 -4.97 0.34
N VAL A 167 9.00 -4.84 -0.11
CA VAL A 167 10.13 -4.41 0.72
C VAL A 167 10.70 -3.13 0.13
N ASN A 168 10.62 -2.05 0.89
CA ASN A 168 11.08 -0.73 0.48
C ASN A 168 12.59 -0.56 0.76
N ARG A 169 13.32 0.09 -0.15
CA ARG A 169 14.72 0.47 0.05
C ARG A 169 14.90 1.87 0.63
N ASP A 170 13.84 2.44 1.20
CA ASP A 170 13.86 3.77 1.81
C ASP A 170 14.40 4.86 0.86
N ASN A 171 15.21 5.80 1.32
CA ASN A 171 15.69 6.95 0.57
C ASN A 171 16.88 6.67 -0.39
N GLN A 172 17.12 5.42 -0.75
CA GLN A 172 18.23 5.08 -1.65
C GLN A 172 17.90 5.44 -3.10
N TYR A 173 18.39 6.59 -3.55
CA TYR A 173 18.25 7.11 -4.90
C TYR A 173 19.39 6.60 -5.78
N LYS A 174 19.14 5.60 -6.61
CA LYS A 174 20.16 4.85 -7.35
C LYS A 174 19.74 4.56 -8.79
N SER A 175 20.70 4.12 -9.60
CA SER A 175 20.44 3.65 -10.96
C SER A 175 19.50 2.43 -10.96
N TYR A 176 18.85 2.20 -12.09
CA TYR A 176 18.03 0.99 -12.29
C TYR A 176 18.81 -0.30 -12.00
N SER A 177 20.04 -0.40 -12.55
CA SER A 177 20.88 -1.58 -12.35
C SER A 177 21.21 -1.86 -10.89
N ASP A 178 21.56 -0.79 -10.13
CA ASP A 178 21.86 -0.93 -8.70
C ASP A 178 20.63 -1.37 -7.90
N GLN A 179 19.46 -0.84 -8.24
CA GLN A 179 18.21 -1.20 -7.59
C GLN A 179 17.78 -2.64 -7.93
N LEU A 180 17.98 -3.06 -9.18
CA LEU A 180 17.68 -4.42 -9.62
C LEU A 180 18.57 -5.45 -8.93
N VAL A 181 19.87 -5.18 -8.82
CA VAL A 181 20.83 -6.02 -8.10
C VAL A 181 20.43 -6.12 -6.63
N TRP A 182 20.05 -5.01 -6.02
CA TRP A 182 19.61 -4.98 -4.64
C TRP A 182 18.38 -5.86 -4.38
N CYS A 183 17.33 -5.75 -5.19
CA CYS A 183 16.15 -6.62 -5.08
C CYS A 183 16.52 -8.11 -5.21
N ARG A 184 17.36 -8.45 -6.20
CA ARG A 184 17.79 -9.83 -6.42
C ARG A 184 18.62 -10.38 -5.27
N SER A 185 19.51 -9.55 -4.68
CA SER A 185 20.32 -9.94 -3.54
C SER A 185 19.48 -10.22 -2.29
N LEU A 186 18.36 -9.53 -2.12
CA LEU A 186 17.39 -9.84 -1.07
C LEU A 186 16.64 -11.16 -1.34
N GLY A 187 16.71 -11.72 -2.55
CA GLY A 187 15.89 -12.85 -2.98
C GLY A 187 14.47 -12.45 -3.43
N TYR A 188 14.24 -11.17 -3.66
CA TYR A 188 12.99 -10.59 -4.17
C TYR A 188 13.16 -10.22 -5.66
N ARG A 189 12.08 -9.79 -6.29
CA ARG A 189 12.12 -9.26 -7.65
C ARG A 189 11.80 -7.77 -7.70
N MET A 190 12.27 -7.09 -8.73
CA MET A 190 11.78 -5.77 -9.10
C MET A 190 10.31 -5.89 -9.52
N PRO A 191 9.40 -5.00 -9.07
CA PRO A 191 8.01 -5.05 -9.49
C PRO A 191 7.86 -4.71 -10.97
N GLN A 192 6.79 -5.19 -11.58
CA GLN A 192 6.29 -4.70 -12.87
C GLN A 192 5.39 -3.48 -12.65
N VAL A 193 5.10 -2.72 -13.70
CA VAL A 193 4.15 -1.60 -13.62
C VAL A 193 2.83 -2.05 -13.03
N ARG A 194 2.30 -3.19 -13.48
CA ARG A 194 1.03 -3.75 -12.99
C ARG A 194 1.04 -4.19 -11.52
N ASP A 195 2.21 -4.45 -10.94
CA ASP A 195 2.30 -4.74 -9.51
C ASP A 195 2.09 -3.49 -8.65
N LEU A 196 2.32 -2.31 -9.22
CA LEU A 196 2.27 -1.04 -8.51
C LEU A 196 1.00 -0.22 -8.79
N THR A 197 0.51 -0.23 -10.04
CA THR A 197 -0.55 0.69 -10.46
C THR A 197 -1.46 0.11 -11.53
N ASN A 198 -2.70 0.59 -11.58
CA ASN A 198 -3.62 0.36 -12.68
C ASN A 198 -3.66 1.52 -13.70
N ALA A 199 -2.70 2.43 -13.63
CA ALA A 199 -2.54 3.49 -14.62
C ALA A 199 -2.27 2.90 -16.01
N VAL A 200 -2.76 3.57 -17.01
CA VAL A 200 -2.58 3.23 -18.42
C VAL A 200 -2.27 4.49 -19.22
N CYS A 201 -1.45 4.37 -20.25
CA CYS A 201 -1.02 5.52 -21.06
C CYS A 201 -2.15 6.06 -21.94
N SER A 202 -3.15 6.65 -21.30
CA SER A 202 -4.29 7.33 -21.92
C SER A 202 -4.83 8.43 -21.00
N GLY A 203 -5.79 9.21 -21.47
CA GLY A 203 -6.52 10.21 -20.68
C GLY A 203 -5.64 11.24 -20.01
N LEU A 204 -5.82 11.43 -18.72
CA LEU A 204 -5.04 12.38 -17.92
C LEU A 204 -3.57 11.95 -17.81
N ASN A 205 -2.66 12.93 -17.87
CA ASN A 205 -1.22 12.73 -17.71
C ASN A 205 -0.59 11.78 -18.75
N VAL A 206 -1.18 11.71 -19.95
CA VAL A 206 -0.66 10.93 -21.07
C VAL A 206 0.50 11.67 -21.76
N GLY A 207 1.48 10.92 -22.24
CA GLY A 207 2.62 11.45 -23.01
C GLY A 207 3.52 10.33 -23.51
N SER A 208 4.59 10.69 -24.24
CA SER A 208 5.57 9.72 -24.74
C SER A 208 6.25 8.90 -23.62
N TRP A 209 6.28 9.45 -22.41
CA TRP A 209 6.90 8.82 -21.24
C TRP A 209 6.16 7.61 -20.70
N CYS A 210 4.90 7.39 -21.04
CA CYS A 210 4.13 6.24 -20.59
C CYS A 210 3.79 5.23 -21.70
N GLN A 211 4.18 5.49 -22.94
CA GLN A 211 3.84 4.63 -24.07
C GLN A 211 4.40 3.21 -23.91
N GLY A 212 3.50 2.21 -24.06
CA GLY A 212 3.84 0.80 -23.89
C GLY A 212 3.75 0.30 -22.45
N ALA A 213 3.48 1.15 -21.46
CA ALA A 213 3.28 0.71 -20.09
C ALA A 213 1.96 -0.06 -19.94
N VAL A 214 2.02 -1.19 -19.21
CA VAL A 214 0.86 -2.05 -18.94
C VAL A 214 0.59 -2.07 -17.43
N GLY A 215 -0.45 -1.36 -17.02
CA GLY A 215 -0.92 -1.37 -15.63
C GLY A 215 -1.77 -2.59 -15.28
N ALA A 216 -2.15 -2.68 -14.01
CA ALA A 216 -3.07 -3.70 -13.52
C ALA A 216 -4.49 -3.50 -14.06
N THR A 217 -5.28 -4.57 -14.00
CA THR A 217 -6.72 -4.54 -14.31
C THR A 217 -7.55 -4.57 -13.01
N PRO A 218 -8.69 -3.88 -12.98
CA PRO A 218 -9.22 -3.03 -14.05
C PRO A 218 -8.41 -1.72 -14.20
N SER A 219 -8.28 -1.28 -15.45
CA SER A 219 -7.55 -0.06 -15.82
C SER A 219 -8.24 1.20 -15.28
N SER A 220 -7.44 2.19 -14.90
CA SER A 220 -7.92 3.51 -14.50
C SER A 220 -8.42 4.38 -15.68
N SER A 221 -8.14 3.99 -16.92
CA SER A 221 -8.33 4.77 -18.15
C SER A 221 -7.53 6.07 -18.22
N ASN A 222 -6.56 6.25 -17.32
CA ASN A 222 -5.68 7.43 -17.22
C ASN A 222 -4.26 7.03 -16.86
N ASN A 223 -3.27 7.89 -17.10
CA ASN A 223 -1.93 7.70 -16.56
C ASN A 223 -1.82 8.26 -15.13
N VAL A 224 -2.78 7.89 -14.30
CA VAL A 224 -2.80 7.95 -12.85
C VAL A 224 -3.68 6.81 -12.36
N TYR A 225 -3.51 6.34 -11.14
CA TYR A 225 -4.36 5.26 -10.63
C TYR A 225 -5.81 5.74 -10.39
N LYS A 226 -6.73 4.79 -10.38
CA LYS A 226 -8.03 4.91 -9.71
C LYS A 226 -8.13 3.83 -8.64
N ARG A 227 -8.51 4.22 -7.43
CA ARG A 227 -8.57 3.34 -6.25
C ARG A 227 -9.37 2.07 -6.55
N HIS A 228 -8.72 0.92 -6.41
CA HIS A 228 -9.33 -0.39 -6.65
C HIS A 228 -8.59 -1.48 -5.86
N ILE A 229 -9.32 -2.48 -5.38
CA ILE A 229 -8.76 -3.64 -4.68
C ILE A 229 -8.11 -4.58 -5.71
N GLY A 230 -6.90 -5.05 -5.44
CA GLY A 230 -6.18 -5.98 -6.29
C GLY A 230 -5.59 -5.39 -7.57
N ALA A 231 -5.60 -4.07 -7.71
CA ALA A 231 -5.16 -3.41 -8.93
C ALA A 231 -3.82 -2.66 -8.77
N GLY A 232 -2.91 -3.23 -7.99
CA GLY A 232 -1.56 -2.73 -7.76
C GLY A 232 -1.36 -2.05 -6.42
N PHE A 233 -0.14 -2.10 -5.93
CA PHE A 233 0.24 -1.70 -4.59
C PHE A 233 -0.10 -0.22 -4.28
N PHE A 234 0.35 0.71 -5.15
CA PHE A 234 0.06 2.13 -4.95
C PHE A 234 -1.42 2.46 -5.20
N THR A 235 -2.07 1.70 -6.08
CA THR A 235 -3.53 1.82 -6.30
C THR A 235 -4.33 1.48 -5.04
N GLU A 236 -3.94 0.45 -4.31
CA GLU A 236 -4.58 0.05 -3.06
C GLU A 236 -4.28 1.03 -1.93
N TRP A 237 -3.02 1.39 -1.73
CA TRP A 237 -2.59 2.16 -0.56
C TRP A 237 -2.65 3.68 -0.74
N GLY A 238 -2.66 4.18 -1.97
CA GLY A 238 -2.73 5.61 -2.27
C GLY A 238 -1.40 6.32 -2.06
N HIS A 239 -1.42 7.50 -1.47
CA HIS A 239 -0.23 8.34 -1.25
C HIS A 239 0.73 7.68 -0.24
N MET A 240 1.71 6.92 -0.75
CA MET A 240 2.60 6.08 0.06
C MET A 240 3.41 6.86 1.10
N HIS A 241 3.79 8.09 0.79
CA HIS A 241 4.61 8.92 1.69
C HIS A 241 3.89 9.37 2.96
N TYR A 242 2.58 9.20 3.08
CA TYR A 242 1.85 9.51 4.31
C TYR A 242 1.93 8.41 5.38
N TYR A 243 2.48 7.24 5.04
CA TYR A 243 2.72 6.16 6.00
C TYR A 243 4.12 6.32 6.62
N ALA A 244 4.21 7.05 7.73
CA ALA A 244 5.47 7.46 8.34
C ALA A 244 6.43 6.30 8.60
N ASP A 245 5.91 5.16 9.09
CA ASP A 245 6.72 4.01 9.50
C ASP A 245 7.11 3.08 8.34
N ALA A 246 6.53 3.27 7.16
CA ALA A 246 6.79 2.43 6.00
C ALA A 246 7.96 2.92 5.13
N GLY A 247 8.48 4.14 5.38
CA GLY A 247 9.67 4.70 4.76
C GLY A 247 9.55 5.03 3.27
N PHE A 248 8.33 5.14 2.72
CA PHE A 248 8.14 5.53 1.33
C PHE A 248 8.35 7.02 1.13
N VAL A 249 8.93 7.37 -0.01
CA VAL A 249 9.14 8.77 -0.43
C VAL A 249 8.21 9.15 -1.58
N ASP A 250 7.89 10.45 -1.68
CA ASP A 250 7.07 11.02 -2.75
C ASP A 250 7.88 11.15 -4.05
N ARG A 251 8.15 10.01 -4.73
CA ARG A 251 8.97 9.92 -5.95
C ARG A 251 8.62 8.69 -6.78
N TYR A 252 9.31 8.55 -7.90
CA TYR A 252 9.23 7.39 -8.78
C TYR A 252 9.97 6.19 -8.20
N TYR A 253 9.41 5.03 -8.45
CA TYR A 253 9.97 3.73 -8.09
C TYR A 253 10.14 2.90 -9.35
N TRP A 254 11.34 2.34 -9.54
CA TRP A 254 11.68 1.53 -10.69
C TRP A 254 10.78 0.29 -10.83
N THR A 255 10.52 -0.07 -12.09
CA THR A 255 9.88 -1.33 -12.46
C THR A 255 10.77 -2.15 -13.39
N SER A 256 10.49 -3.45 -13.50
CA SER A 256 11.20 -4.33 -14.43
C SER A 256 10.74 -4.17 -15.88
N ASP A 257 9.62 -3.48 -16.12
CA ASP A 257 9.12 -3.23 -17.45
C ASP A 257 9.88 -2.09 -18.12
N ALA A 258 10.07 -2.19 -19.43
CA ALA A 258 10.86 -1.25 -20.20
C ALA A 258 10.25 -0.98 -21.58
N THR A 259 10.58 0.16 -22.12
CA THR A 259 10.53 0.40 -23.57
C THR A 259 11.81 -0.08 -24.22
N TYR A 260 11.93 0.12 -25.55
CA TYR A 260 13.16 -0.25 -26.27
C TYR A 260 14.45 0.35 -25.67
N SER A 261 14.41 1.55 -25.09
CA SER A 261 15.59 2.27 -24.59
C SER A 261 15.51 2.77 -23.16
N ASN A 262 14.34 2.70 -22.51
CA ASN A 262 14.10 3.28 -21.20
C ASN A 262 13.38 2.30 -20.29
N GLN A 263 13.65 2.38 -18.98
CA GLN A 263 12.89 1.64 -17.96
C GLN A 263 11.68 2.45 -17.52
N PHE A 264 10.58 1.76 -17.22
CA PHE A 264 9.44 2.41 -16.58
C PHE A 264 9.67 2.57 -15.07
N ALA A 265 9.14 3.65 -14.55
CA ALA A 265 9.02 3.91 -13.13
C ALA A 265 7.61 4.40 -12.80
N VAL A 266 7.14 4.11 -11.59
CA VAL A 266 5.80 4.47 -11.13
C VAL A 266 5.88 5.45 -9.96
N TYR A 267 5.14 6.54 -10.04
CA TYR A 267 5.12 7.57 -9.03
C TYR A 267 4.27 7.14 -7.82
N SER A 268 4.87 7.09 -6.65
CA SER A 268 4.24 6.58 -5.42
C SER A 268 3.05 7.39 -4.92
N ARG A 269 2.93 8.65 -5.36
CA ARG A 269 1.84 9.54 -4.97
C ARG A 269 0.53 9.23 -5.70
N ASN A 270 0.59 9.01 -7.02
CA ASN A 270 -0.60 8.94 -7.86
C ASN A 270 -0.59 7.78 -8.87
N GLY A 271 0.42 6.91 -8.81
CA GLY A 271 0.53 5.76 -9.69
C GLY A 271 0.88 6.09 -11.15
N ALA A 272 1.20 7.34 -11.46
CA ALA A 272 1.57 7.72 -12.83
C ALA A 272 2.82 6.97 -13.30
N VAL A 273 2.80 6.51 -14.55
CA VAL A 273 3.94 5.85 -15.17
C VAL A 273 4.76 6.88 -15.94
N GLY A 274 6.08 6.87 -15.70
CA GLY A 274 7.06 7.58 -16.47
C GLY A 274 8.12 6.62 -16.99
N ASN A 275 8.86 7.02 -18.05
CA ASN A 275 10.04 6.31 -18.48
C ASN A 275 11.30 7.13 -18.18
N HIS A 276 12.30 6.48 -17.61
CA HIS A 276 13.55 7.11 -17.23
C HIS A 276 14.73 6.35 -17.86
N ARG A 277 15.70 7.09 -18.35
CA ARG A 277 16.88 6.52 -19.01
C ARG A 277 18.11 6.52 -18.11
N THR A 278 18.43 7.69 -17.59
CA THR A 278 19.68 7.92 -16.84
C THR A 278 19.45 8.52 -15.46
N THR A 279 18.25 9.05 -15.22
CA THR A 279 17.90 9.63 -13.90
C THR A 279 17.77 8.48 -12.89
N PRO A 280 18.47 8.53 -11.76
CA PRO A 280 18.21 7.58 -10.67
C PRO A 280 16.78 7.67 -10.15
N ASP A 281 16.31 6.60 -9.51
CA ASP A 281 15.03 6.54 -8.81
C ASP A 281 15.09 5.60 -7.60
N TYR A 282 13.99 5.46 -6.91
CA TYR A 282 13.85 4.63 -5.72
C TYR A 282 13.50 3.18 -6.08
N ALA A 283 13.61 2.28 -5.11
CA ALA A 283 13.22 0.89 -5.28
C ALA A 283 12.28 0.41 -4.18
N VAL A 284 11.33 -0.38 -4.63
CA VAL A 284 10.57 -1.32 -3.82
C VAL A 284 10.68 -2.68 -4.49
N CYS A 285 10.93 -3.73 -3.72
CA CYS A 285 11.01 -5.10 -4.25
C CYS A 285 9.78 -5.88 -3.82
N THR A 286 9.39 -6.89 -4.57
CA THR A 286 8.21 -7.68 -4.24
C THR A 286 8.49 -9.18 -4.20
N ALA A 287 7.82 -9.87 -3.29
CA ALA A 287 7.59 -11.30 -3.34
C ALA A 287 6.16 -11.55 -3.84
N PRO A 288 5.98 -12.55 -4.73
CA PRO A 288 4.67 -12.93 -5.21
C PRO A 288 3.83 -13.41 -4.09
#